data_468bb07f49f5174bf2713c389a760d72
#
_entry.id   468bb07f49f5174bf2713c389a760d72
#
_cell.length_a   1.000
_cell.length_b   1.000
_cell.length_c   1.000
_cell.angle_alpha   90.00
_cell.angle_beta   90.00
_cell.angle_gamma   90.00
#
_symmetry.space_group_name_H-M   'P 1'
#
loop_
_entity.id
_entity.type
_entity.pdbx_description
1 polymer ?
#
loop_
_entity_poly.entity_id
_entity_poly.type
_entity_poly.pdbx_seq_one_letter_code
_entity_poly.pdbx_strand_id
1 'polypeptide(L)'
;MDQPREQESLLERWKRRLMTFPAYVLMTAFVSAVLPLLALIAVGVDLVCRNRIIFTRTLVFLTVYLWCEILGLLVGFFLWILRATRLLSAGQFIRACFLVQQQWAGALFGTGRALFHLRVRLEGTEAITRARSDGPVLVFLRHSSTADTVLPVALVSGPYDILLRYVMKRDLLWDPCLDLYGQRLPNTFIRRGSSDPAREIARVRELSRHLEIGDGILLYPEGTRFSERTRDRLHEKLAAESDPEKLRRAQQFKSVLPPRIGGALACIDENPSGTIVFCAHTGFDGVRSFREFSNGMLMDKVVHAKFWSVPVADLPEKEEDRIEWFFTEWKKVDDFCTQNAGGRPHD
;
A
#
# COMPACT_ATOMS: atom_id res chain seq x y z
N MET A 1 -8.41 -22.40 -19.59
CA MET A 1 -7.20 -23.13 -19.15
C MET A 1 -6.73 -22.50 -17.86
N ASP A 2 -7.12 -23.07 -16.72
CA ASP A 2 -6.70 -22.59 -15.39
C ASP A 2 -5.18 -22.78 -15.24
N GLN A 3 -4.43 -21.70 -15.37
CA GLN A 3 -3.05 -21.73 -14.92
C GLN A 3 -3.07 -21.73 -13.38
N PRO A 4 -2.38 -22.68 -12.72
CA PRO A 4 -2.42 -22.74 -11.28
C PRO A 4 -1.82 -21.45 -10.71
N ARG A 5 -2.60 -20.79 -9.83
CA ARG A 5 -2.04 -19.82 -8.89
C ARG A 5 -0.78 -20.49 -8.33
N GLU A 6 0.39 -19.83 -8.39
CA GLU A 6 1.53 -20.25 -7.57
C GLU A 6 1.13 -20.02 -6.11
N GLN A 7 0.22 -20.83 -5.67
CA GLN A 7 -0.17 -20.87 -4.28
C GLN A 7 1.05 -21.44 -3.55
N GLU A 8 1.45 -20.68 -2.56
CA GLU A 8 2.39 -21.21 -1.58
C GLU A 8 1.91 -22.59 -1.12
N SER A 9 2.82 -23.56 -1.05
CA SER A 9 2.43 -24.88 -0.58
C SER A 9 1.87 -24.78 0.85
N LEU A 10 0.88 -25.62 1.18
CA LEU A 10 0.32 -25.66 2.53
C LEU A 10 1.41 -25.85 3.59
N LEU A 11 2.44 -26.65 3.26
CA LEU A 11 3.58 -26.92 4.14
C LEU A 11 4.41 -25.64 4.40
N GLU A 12 4.73 -24.86 3.36
CA GLU A 12 5.45 -23.58 3.51
C GLU A 12 4.65 -22.58 4.34
N ARG A 13 3.35 -22.49 4.08
CA ARG A 13 2.44 -21.63 4.84
C ARG A 13 2.42 -21.99 6.33
N TRP A 14 2.25 -23.27 6.65
CA TRP A 14 2.21 -23.70 8.04
C TRP A 14 3.56 -23.57 8.73
N LYS A 15 4.68 -23.88 8.05
CA LYS A 15 6.03 -23.64 8.58
C LYS A 15 6.22 -22.16 8.96
N ARG A 16 5.86 -21.24 8.08
CA ARG A 16 5.96 -19.81 8.37
C ARG A 16 5.09 -19.41 9.55
N ARG A 17 3.80 -19.81 9.59
CA ARG A 17 2.87 -19.48 10.69
C ARG A 17 3.29 -20.03 12.03
N LEU A 18 3.80 -21.25 12.06
CA LEU A 18 4.35 -21.87 13.28
C LEU A 18 5.59 -21.13 13.82
N MET A 19 6.29 -20.37 12.97
CA MET A 19 7.38 -19.50 13.39
C MET A 19 6.89 -18.11 13.77
N THR A 20 6.13 -17.47 12.89
CA THR A 20 5.76 -16.05 13.05
C THR A 20 4.75 -15.82 14.17
N PHE A 21 3.69 -16.63 14.27
CA PHE A 21 2.64 -16.40 15.26
C PHE A 21 3.18 -16.54 16.69
N PRO A 22 3.86 -17.63 17.09
CA PRO A 22 4.47 -17.72 18.42
C PRO A 22 5.54 -16.64 18.66
N ALA A 23 6.35 -16.33 17.65
CA ALA A 23 7.37 -15.29 17.78
C ALA A 23 6.77 -13.92 18.11
N TYR A 24 5.68 -13.52 17.44
CA TYR A 24 5.00 -12.26 17.75
C TYR A 24 4.31 -12.28 19.11
N VAL A 25 3.71 -13.41 19.53
CA VAL A 25 3.16 -13.57 20.88
C VAL A 25 4.24 -13.40 21.94
N LEU A 26 5.37 -14.11 21.80
CA LEU A 26 6.49 -14.01 22.73
C LEU A 26 7.12 -12.62 22.75
N MET A 27 7.29 -12.01 21.57
CA MET A 27 7.82 -10.65 21.44
C MET A 27 6.90 -9.63 22.10
N THR A 28 5.59 -9.74 21.89
CA THR A 28 4.61 -8.84 22.52
C THR A 28 4.61 -9.01 24.03
N ALA A 29 4.61 -10.24 24.54
CA ALA A 29 4.68 -10.53 25.97
C ALA A 29 5.97 -9.97 26.58
N PHE A 30 7.12 -10.24 25.94
CA PHE A 30 8.41 -9.73 26.39
C PHE A 30 8.46 -8.20 26.41
N VAL A 31 8.11 -7.53 25.28
CA VAL A 31 8.10 -6.07 25.19
C VAL A 31 7.16 -5.48 26.24
N SER A 32 5.98 -6.06 26.46
CA SER A 32 5.02 -5.60 27.48
C SER A 32 5.56 -5.74 28.89
N ALA A 33 6.25 -6.85 29.19
CA ALA A 33 6.83 -7.10 30.52
C ALA A 33 7.97 -6.10 30.84
N VAL A 34 8.83 -5.80 29.85
CA VAL A 34 9.97 -4.89 30.04
C VAL A 34 9.65 -3.44 29.65
N LEU A 35 8.41 -3.13 29.26
CA LEU A 35 8.00 -1.81 28.77
C LEU A 35 8.36 -0.66 29.73
N PRO A 36 8.16 -0.78 31.07
CA PRO A 36 8.54 0.31 31.97
C PRO A 36 10.04 0.64 31.91
N LEU A 37 10.90 -0.39 31.82
CA LEU A 37 12.34 -0.20 31.69
C LEU A 37 12.70 0.40 30.33
N LEU A 38 12.12 -0.13 29.23
CA LEU A 38 12.32 0.42 27.88
C LEU A 38 11.86 1.88 27.80
N ALA A 39 10.76 2.23 28.44
CA ALA A 39 10.27 3.61 28.48
C ALA A 39 11.25 4.55 29.21
N LEU A 40 11.77 4.11 30.36
CA LEU A 40 12.80 4.89 31.09
C LEU A 40 14.04 5.11 30.24
N ILE A 41 14.53 4.06 29.56
CA ILE A 41 15.68 4.16 28.67
C ILE A 41 15.36 5.11 27.50
N ALA A 42 14.22 4.95 26.84
CA ALA A 42 13.81 5.78 25.72
C ALA A 42 13.72 7.27 26.12
N VAL A 43 13.08 7.56 27.25
CA VAL A 43 12.99 8.94 27.79
C VAL A 43 14.38 9.46 28.14
N GLY A 44 15.25 8.67 28.77
CA GLY A 44 16.62 9.06 29.08
C GLY A 44 17.42 9.41 27.83
N VAL A 45 17.33 8.57 26.77
CA VAL A 45 17.97 8.84 25.48
C VAL A 45 17.40 10.10 24.84
N ASP A 46 16.09 10.27 24.85
CA ASP A 46 15.41 11.44 24.29
C ASP A 46 15.87 12.74 24.98
N LEU A 47 16.03 12.72 26.30
CA LEU A 47 16.51 13.87 27.09
C LEU A 47 17.97 14.20 26.75
N VAL A 48 18.84 13.19 26.65
CA VAL A 48 20.26 13.37 26.28
C VAL A 48 20.38 13.88 24.85
N CYS A 49 19.67 13.27 23.91
CA CYS A 49 19.72 13.64 22.50
C CYS A 49 18.91 14.89 22.16
N ARG A 50 18.08 15.40 23.08
CA ARG A 50 17.19 16.56 22.87
C ARG A 50 16.34 16.47 21.60
N ASN A 51 15.83 15.27 21.29
CA ASN A 51 15.25 14.91 19.98
C ASN A 51 13.72 14.90 19.93
N ARG A 52 13.01 15.68 20.73
CA ARG A 52 11.54 15.80 20.72
C ARG A 52 10.80 14.47 21.05
N ILE A 53 11.40 13.66 21.94
CA ILE A 53 10.89 12.36 22.40
C ILE A 53 10.60 11.33 21.27
N ILE A 54 11.46 11.34 20.25
CA ILE A 54 11.28 10.48 19.06
C ILE A 54 11.39 8.99 19.41
N PHE A 55 12.38 8.61 20.26
CA PHE A 55 12.54 7.20 20.66
C PHE A 55 11.37 6.70 21.50
N THR A 56 10.86 7.52 22.41
CA THR A 56 9.66 7.20 23.20
C THR A 56 8.44 7.02 22.30
N ARG A 57 8.23 7.92 21.33
CA ARG A 57 7.12 7.82 20.37
C ARG A 57 7.23 6.56 19.50
N THR A 58 8.43 6.23 19.04
CA THR A 58 8.72 5.02 18.27
C THR A 58 8.44 3.77 19.10
N LEU A 59 8.87 3.73 20.36
CA LEU A 59 8.58 2.62 21.27
C LEU A 59 7.07 2.43 21.47
N VAL A 60 6.33 3.50 21.71
CA VAL A 60 4.87 3.45 21.83
C VAL A 60 4.23 2.93 20.55
N PHE A 61 4.64 3.44 19.38
CA PHE A 61 4.13 2.98 18.10
C PHE A 61 4.36 1.48 17.88
N LEU A 62 5.58 0.99 18.16
CA LEU A 62 5.90 -0.44 18.02
C LEU A 62 5.11 -1.31 19.01
N THR A 63 4.92 -0.83 20.22
CA THR A 63 4.10 -1.54 21.21
C THR A 63 2.65 -1.66 20.73
N VAL A 64 2.07 -0.56 20.22
CA VAL A 64 0.73 -0.58 19.63
C VAL A 64 0.67 -1.51 18.42
N TYR A 65 1.66 -1.46 17.52
CA TYR A 65 1.74 -2.37 16.38
C TYR A 65 1.71 -3.84 16.83
N LEU A 66 2.54 -4.23 17.79
CA LEU A 66 2.58 -5.61 18.32
C LEU A 66 1.21 -6.03 18.90
N TRP A 67 0.56 -5.17 19.64
CA TRP A 67 -0.78 -5.46 20.17
C TRP A 67 -1.84 -5.54 19.07
N CYS A 68 -1.75 -4.71 18.01
CA CYS A 68 -2.63 -4.82 16.85
C CYS A 68 -2.46 -6.18 16.14
N GLU A 69 -1.23 -6.70 16.05
CA GLU A 69 -0.96 -8.04 15.50
C GLU A 69 -1.64 -9.13 16.34
N ILE A 70 -1.46 -9.10 17.66
CA ILE A 70 -2.07 -10.12 18.55
C ILE A 70 -3.59 -10.05 18.50
N LEU A 71 -4.17 -8.86 18.60
CA LEU A 71 -5.63 -8.68 18.50
C LEU A 71 -6.15 -9.15 17.14
N GLY A 72 -5.44 -8.83 16.06
CA GLY A 72 -5.77 -9.31 14.72
C GLY A 72 -5.75 -10.83 14.63
N LEU A 73 -4.74 -11.50 15.18
CA LEU A 73 -4.67 -12.97 15.22
C LEU A 73 -5.83 -13.57 16.03
N LEU A 74 -6.16 -13.01 17.20
CA LEU A 74 -7.28 -13.47 18.04
C LEU A 74 -8.63 -13.33 17.32
N VAL A 75 -8.89 -12.16 16.72
CA VAL A 75 -10.11 -11.92 15.94
C VAL A 75 -10.14 -12.87 14.73
N GLY A 76 -9.01 -13.04 14.05
CA GLY A 76 -8.91 -13.95 12.91
C GLY A 76 -9.16 -15.42 13.26
N PHE A 77 -8.73 -15.86 14.42
CA PHE A 77 -9.04 -17.19 14.96
C PHE A 77 -10.55 -17.33 15.27
N PHE A 78 -11.14 -16.32 15.91
CA PHE A 78 -12.58 -16.30 16.20
C PHE A 78 -13.42 -16.31 14.91
N LEU A 79 -13.09 -15.49 13.93
CA LEU A 79 -13.77 -15.50 12.63
C LEU A 79 -13.65 -16.86 11.93
N TRP A 80 -12.51 -17.54 12.07
CA TRP A 80 -12.35 -18.89 11.52
C TRP A 80 -13.28 -19.89 12.21
N ILE A 81 -13.47 -19.85 13.54
CA ILE A 81 -14.42 -20.68 14.26
C ILE A 81 -15.85 -20.42 13.74
N LEU A 82 -16.27 -19.16 13.65
CA LEU A 82 -17.60 -18.80 13.16
C LEU A 82 -17.86 -19.31 11.73
N ARG A 83 -16.81 -19.29 10.89
CA ARG A 83 -16.89 -19.84 9.53
C ARG A 83 -16.93 -21.36 9.51
N ALA A 84 -16.14 -22.04 10.34
CA ALA A 84 -16.08 -23.49 10.46
C ALA A 84 -17.41 -24.06 11.00
N THR A 85 -18.03 -23.37 11.94
CA THR A 85 -19.36 -23.71 12.50
C THR A 85 -20.54 -23.28 11.61
N ARG A 86 -20.26 -22.73 10.42
CA ARG A 86 -21.26 -22.22 9.45
C ARG A 86 -22.13 -21.07 9.97
N LEU A 87 -21.76 -20.42 11.07
CA LEU A 87 -22.44 -19.22 11.57
C LEU A 87 -22.20 -17.99 10.67
N LEU A 88 -21.12 -17.99 9.89
CA LEU A 88 -20.87 -17.01 8.83
C LEU A 88 -20.90 -17.67 7.46
N SER A 89 -21.58 -17.04 6.51
CA SER A 89 -21.48 -17.37 5.09
C SER A 89 -20.08 -17.00 4.55
N ALA A 90 -19.72 -17.47 3.36
CA ALA A 90 -18.44 -17.14 2.73
C ALA A 90 -18.28 -15.62 2.49
N GLY A 91 -19.35 -14.96 2.01
CA GLY A 91 -19.32 -13.51 1.78
C GLY A 91 -19.21 -12.71 3.07
N GLN A 92 -19.96 -13.08 4.13
CA GLN A 92 -19.86 -12.46 5.44
C GLN A 92 -18.46 -12.61 6.05
N PHE A 93 -17.84 -13.79 5.87
CA PHE A 93 -16.49 -14.04 6.34
C PHE A 93 -15.45 -13.15 5.64
N ILE A 94 -15.53 -13.04 4.30
CA ILE A 94 -14.66 -12.15 3.51
C ILE A 94 -14.87 -10.70 3.95
N ARG A 95 -16.12 -10.27 4.07
CA ARG A 95 -16.47 -8.92 4.53
C ARG A 95 -15.90 -8.61 5.92
N ALA A 96 -16.03 -9.55 6.88
CA ALA A 96 -15.46 -9.40 8.21
C ALA A 96 -13.93 -9.31 8.17
N CYS A 97 -13.26 -10.11 7.31
CA CYS A 97 -11.80 -9.99 7.12
C CYS A 97 -11.39 -8.62 6.57
N PHE A 98 -12.15 -8.04 5.63
CA PHE A 98 -11.92 -6.67 5.15
C PHE A 98 -12.06 -5.64 6.26
N LEU A 99 -13.11 -5.74 7.07
CA LEU A 99 -13.32 -4.82 8.20
C LEU A 99 -12.16 -4.88 9.20
N VAL A 100 -11.66 -6.08 9.51
CA VAL A 100 -10.49 -6.21 10.39
C VAL A 100 -9.26 -5.59 9.76
N GLN A 101 -9.00 -5.81 8.48
CA GLN A 101 -7.88 -5.18 7.76
C GLN A 101 -7.99 -3.65 7.79
N GLN A 102 -9.19 -3.10 7.56
CA GLN A 102 -9.44 -1.67 7.62
C GLN A 102 -9.18 -1.10 9.03
N GLN A 103 -9.68 -1.78 10.06
CA GLN A 103 -9.46 -1.36 11.45
C GLN A 103 -7.99 -1.46 11.86
N TRP A 104 -7.31 -2.54 11.49
CA TRP A 104 -5.88 -2.73 11.75
C TRP A 104 -5.04 -1.62 11.10
N ALA A 105 -5.21 -1.37 9.80
CA ALA A 105 -4.48 -0.32 9.10
C ALA A 105 -4.87 1.08 9.57
N GLY A 106 -6.15 1.31 9.85
CA GLY A 106 -6.66 2.56 10.42
C GLY A 106 -6.08 2.86 11.80
N ALA A 107 -5.98 1.86 12.67
CA ALA A 107 -5.37 2.00 14.00
C ALA A 107 -3.88 2.36 13.89
N LEU A 108 -3.13 1.71 13.00
CA LEU A 108 -1.72 2.02 12.77
C LEU A 108 -1.52 3.42 12.19
N PHE A 109 -2.33 3.80 11.20
CA PHE A 109 -2.28 5.14 10.63
C PHE A 109 -2.67 6.21 11.65
N GLY A 110 -3.75 5.99 12.41
CA GLY A 110 -4.21 6.89 13.46
C GLY A 110 -3.17 7.07 14.58
N THR A 111 -2.56 5.97 15.03
CA THR A 111 -1.48 5.99 16.01
C THR A 111 -0.26 6.75 15.48
N GLY A 112 0.17 6.46 14.25
CA GLY A 112 1.26 7.20 13.61
C GLY A 112 0.96 8.70 13.50
N ARG A 113 -0.26 9.04 13.06
CA ARG A 113 -0.73 10.43 12.97
C ARG A 113 -0.66 11.14 14.33
N ALA A 114 -1.17 10.51 15.39
CA ALA A 114 -1.18 11.10 16.73
C ALA A 114 0.24 11.24 17.32
N LEU A 115 1.04 10.19 17.24
CA LEU A 115 2.39 10.19 17.83
C LEU A 115 3.38 11.09 17.09
N PHE A 116 3.34 11.13 15.76
CA PHE A 116 4.26 11.91 14.96
C PHE A 116 3.69 13.24 14.49
N HIS A 117 2.51 13.63 14.99
CA HIS A 117 1.81 14.88 14.65
C HIS A 117 1.63 15.06 13.13
N LEU A 118 1.30 13.97 12.43
CA LEU A 118 1.06 14.03 11.00
C LEU A 118 -0.23 14.80 10.73
N ARG A 119 -0.15 15.79 9.86
CA ARG A 119 -1.30 16.48 9.32
C ARG A 119 -1.68 15.83 7.99
N VAL A 120 -2.96 15.71 7.71
CA VAL A 120 -3.46 15.14 6.45
C VAL A 120 -4.26 16.20 5.73
N ARG A 121 -3.86 16.49 4.50
CA ARG A 121 -4.57 17.38 3.59
C ARG A 121 -5.03 16.56 2.39
N LEU A 122 -6.33 16.59 2.12
CA LEU A 122 -6.95 15.85 1.02
C LEU A 122 -7.59 16.83 0.04
N GLU A 123 -7.36 16.58 -1.25
CA GLU A 123 -7.97 17.33 -2.35
C GLU A 123 -8.65 16.36 -3.32
N GLY A 124 -9.82 16.74 -3.87
CA GLY A 124 -10.51 15.97 -4.88
C GLY A 124 -11.13 14.66 -4.38
N THR A 125 -11.49 14.57 -3.10
CA THR A 125 -12.05 13.34 -2.51
C THR A 125 -13.42 12.97 -3.08
N GLU A 126 -14.15 13.92 -3.66
CA GLU A 126 -15.40 13.69 -4.41
C GLU A 126 -15.22 12.77 -5.61
N ALA A 127 -14.00 12.71 -6.17
CA ALA A 127 -13.66 11.78 -7.24
C ALA A 127 -13.79 10.30 -6.80
N ILE A 128 -13.43 9.98 -5.55
CA ILE A 128 -13.55 8.63 -4.99
C ILE A 128 -15.04 8.28 -4.79
N THR A 129 -15.81 9.21 -4.23
CA THR A 129 -17.25 9.01 -4.01
C THR A 129 -17.97 8.73 -5.33
N ARG A 130 -17.67 9.52 -6.37
CA ARG A 130 -18.24 9.34 -7.70
C ARG A 130 -17.83 7.98 -8.29
N ALA A 131 -16.53 7.68 -8.30
CA ALA A 131 -16.01 6.42 -8.83
C ALA A 131 -16.66 5.19 -8.20
N ARG A 132 -16.88 5.23 -6.86
CA ARG A 132 -17.53 4.13 -6.14
C ARG A 132 -19.00 3.92 -6.55
N SER A 133 -19.70 5.00 -6.90
CA SER A 133 -21.10 4.91 -7.33
C SER A 133 -21.26 4.44 -8.76
N ASP A 134 -20.28 4.71 -9.61
CA ASP A 134 -20.36 4.47 -11.05
C ASP A 134 -19.95 3.05 -11.44
N GLY A 135 -19.13 2.37 -10.66
CA GLY A 135 -18.66 1.02 -10.98
C GLY A 135 -17.48 0.53 -10.12
N PRO A 136 -16.75 -0.48 -10.60
CA PRO A 136 -15.51 -0.91 -9.97
C PRO A 136 -14.45 0.21 -9.98
N VAL A 137 -13.65 0.28 -8.90
CA VAL A 137 -12.67 1.36 -8.73
C VAL A 137 -11.25 0.87 -9.01
N LEU A 138 -10.59 1.46 -10.01
CA LEU A 138 -9.21 1.16 -10.37
C LEU A 138 -8.29 2.25 -9.79
N VAL A 139 -7.63 1.97 -8.67
CA VAL A 139 -6.81 2.96 -7.95
C VAL A 139 -5.36 2.87 -8.40
N PHE A 140 -4.84 3.94 -8.97
CA PHE A 140 -3.42 4.10 -9.31
C PHE A 140 -2.76 5.09 -8.36
N LEU A 141 -1.90 4.58 -7.51
CA LEU A 141 -1.27 5.32 -6.41
C LEU A 141 0.24 5.44 -6.63
N ARG A 142 0.79 6.61 -6.32
CA ARG A 142 2.24 6.81 -6.22
C ARG A 142 2.84 5.92 -5.12
N HIS A 143 4.08 5.44 -5.33
CA HIS A 143 4.79 4.63 -4.36
C HIS A 143 6.14 5.23 -3.96
N SER A 144 6.22 5.90 -2.81
CA SER A 144 7.43 6.59 -2.34
C SER A 144 8.04 6.01 -1.06
N SER A 145 7.24 5.34 -0.24
CA SER A 145 7.63 4.93 1.10
C SER A 145 7.06 3.56 1.49
N THR A 146 7.56 2.99 2.57
CA THR A 146 6.89 1.85 3.23
C THR A 146 5.64 2.33 3.97
N ALA A 147 5.66 3.56 4.49
CA ALA A 147 4.53 4.13 5.23
C ALA A 147 3.31 4.42 4.35
N ASP A 148 3.49 4.58 3.02
CA ASP A 148 2.38 4.83 2.11
C ASP A 148 1.52 3.58 1.82
N THR A 149 1.96 2.39 2.23
CA THR A 149 1.18 1.15 2.05
C THR A 149 -0.11 1.13 2.89
N VAL A 150 -0.21 1.92 3.93
CA VAL A 150 -1.42 2.06 4.73
C VAL A 150 -2.38 3.12 4.19
N LEU A 151 -1.91 4.03 3.31
CA LEU A 151 -2.73 5.11 2.75
C LEU A 151 -3.98 4.62 2.00
N PRO A 152 -3.90 3.59 1.13
CA PRO A 152 -5.07 3.13 0.40
C PRO A 152 -6.18 2.65 1.33
N VAL A 153 -5.82 2.02 2.44
CA VAL A 153 -6.79 1.57 3.44
C VAL A 153 -7.35 2.77 4.21
N ALA A 154 -6.49 3.67 4.67
CA ALA A 154 -6.86 4.80 5.50
C ALA A 154 -7.62 5.90 4.73
N LEU A 155 -7.31 6.11 3.45
CA LEU A 155 -7.84 7.22 2.66
C LEU A 155 -8.87 6.81 1.60
N VAL A 156 -8.91 5.53 1.20
CA VAL A 156 -9.81 5.04 0.14
C VAL A 156 -10.71 3.93 0.67
N SER A 157 -10.15 2.77 1.04
CA SER A 157 -10.91 1.58 1.39
C SER A 157 -11.82 1.81 2.61
N GLY A 158 -11.28 2.33 3.72
CA GLY A 158 -12.02 2.57 4.96
C GLY A 158 -13.12 3.63 4.82
N PRO A 159 -12.79 4.89 4.44
CA PRO A 159 -13.76 5.98 4.40
C PRO A 159 -14.87 5.80 3.36
N TYR A 160 -14.59 5.14 2.23
CA TYR A 160 -15.54 4.99 1.13
C TYR A 160 -16.10 3.58 0.98
N ASP A 161 -15.75 2.67 1.90
CA ASP A 161 -16.22 1.30 1.88
C ASP A 161 -15.98 0.60 0.54
N ILE A 162 -14.75 0.73 0.02
CA ILE A 162 -14.29 0.08 -1.20
C ILE A 162 -13.43 -1.13 -0.83
N LEU A 163 -13.81 -2.31 -1.30
CA LEU A 163 -13.08 -3.56 -1.05
C LEU A 163 -11.91 -3.68 -2.02
N LEU A 164 -10.78 -3.06 -1.67
CA LEU A 164 -9.60 -3.04 -2.52
C LEU A 164 -8.89 -4.40 -2.53
N ARG A 165 -8.58 -4.89 -3.72
CA ARG A 165 -7.70 -6.04 -3.97
C ARG A 165 -6.29 -5.53 -4.21
N TYR A 166 -5.29 -6.24 -3.68
CA TYR A 166 -3.90 -5.79 -3.70
C TYR A 166 -2.98 -6.80 -4.40
N VAL A 167 -2.02 -6.26 -5.16
CA VAL A 167 -0.82 -7.00 -5.56
C VAL A 167 0.27 -6.72 -4.55
N MET A 168 0.60 -7.71 -3.74
CA MET A 168 1.53 -7.56 -2.62
C MET A 168 2.82 -8.37 -2.82
N LYS A 169 3.90 -7.95 -2.17
CA LYS A 169 5.14 -8.75 -2.14
C LYS A 169 4.99 -9.91 -1.19
N ARG A 170 5.52 -11.07 -1.58
CA ARG A 170 5.49 -12.29 -0.76
C ARG A 170 6.23 -12.13 0.57
N ASP A 171 7.24 -11.25 0.63
CA ASP A 171 7.96 -10.96 1.88
C ASP A 171 7.05 -10.38 2.97
N LEU A 172 5.94 -9.74 2.60
CA LEU A 172 4.96 -9.21 3.55
C LEU A 172 4.22 -10.32 4.33
N LEU A 173 4.25 -11.56 3.87
CA LEU A 173 3.67 -12.69 4.59
C LEU A 173 4.41 -13.05 5.90
N TRP A 174 5.54 -12.41 6.19
CA TRP A 174 6.19 -12.54 7.50
C TRP A 174 5.50 -11.71 8.60
N ASP A 175 4.63 -10.79 8.22
CA ASP A 175 3.72 -10.09 9.13
C ASP A 175 2.49 -10.98 9.35
N PRO A 176 2.13 -11.32 10.63
CA PRO A 176 1.05 -12.26 10.93
C PRO A 176 -0.31 -11.83 10.42
N CYS A 177 -0.70 -10.55 10.58
CA CYS A 177 -1.97 -10.05 10.09
C CYS A 177 -2.03 -10.01 8.57
N LEU A 178 -0.95 -9.60 7.89
CA LEU A 178 -0.88 -9.63 6.43
C LEU A 178 -0.88 -11.06 5.89
N ASP A 179 -0.25 -12.03 6.57
CA ASP A 179 -0.38 -13.45 6.21
C ASP A 179 -1.81 -13.95 6.39
N LEU A 180 -2.41 -13.67 7.55
CA LEU A 180 -3.72 -14.22 7.88
C LEU A 180 -4.83 -13.63 7.00
N TYR A 181 -4.92 -12.31 6.95
CA TYR A 181 -5.99 -11.61 6.22
C TYR A 181 -5.68 -11.46 4.73
N GLY A 182 -4.42 -11.18 4.39
CA GLY A 182 -4.01 -11.04 3.00
C GLY A 182 -4.27 -12.28 2.16
N GLN A 183 -4.16 -13.49 2.75
CA GLN A 183 -4.48 -14.75 2.06
C GLN A 183 -5.96 -15.15 2.12
N ARG A 184 -6.74 -14.58 3.02
CA ARG A 184 -8.19 -14.79 3.09
C ARG A 184 -8.96 -13.88 2.13
N LEU A 185 -8.38 -12.73 1.86
CA LEU A 185 -8.93 -11.74 0.94
C LEU A 185 -8.48 -12.02 -0.51
N PRO A 186 -9.17 -11.49 -1.52
CA PRO A 186 -8.83 -11.70 -2.93
C PRO A 186 -7.60 -10.90 -3.34
N ASN A 187 -6.45 -11.17 -2.71
CA ASN A 187 -5.18 -10.54 -2.99
C ASN A 187 -4.24 -11.49 -3.76
N THR A 188 -3.23 -10.93 -4.41
CA THR A 188 -2.17 -11.69 -5.08
C THR A 188 -0.80 -11.36 -4.50
N PHE A 189 -0.01 -12.41 -4.25
CA PHE A 189 1.36 -12.27 -3.74
C PHE A 189 2.38 -12.62 -4.81
N ILE A 190 3.31 -11.69 -5.08
CA ILE A 190 4.36 -11.84 -6.09
C ILE A 190 5.75 -11.96 -5.43
N ARG A 191 6.64 -12.77 -6.03
CA ARG A 191 8.07 -12.80 -5.67
C ARG A 191 8.80 -11.66 -6.37
N ARG A 192 9.77 -11.04 -5.70
CA ARG A 192 10.71 -10.11 -6.35
C ARG A 192 11.57 -10.87 -7.35
N GLY A 193 11.83 -10.24 -8.52
CA GLY A 193 12.76 -10.78 -9.51
C GLY A 193 12.15 -11.85 -10.42
N SER A 194 10.82 -11.92 -10.50
CA SER A 194 10.18 -12.61 -11.62
C SER A 194 10.66 -11.95 -12.92
N SER A 195 11.38 -12.73 -13.72
CA SER A 195 11.90 -12.28 -15.02
C SER A 195 10.85 -12.33 -16.14
N ASP A 196 9.60 -12.62 -15.78
CA ASP A 196 8.50 -12.80 -16.73
C ASP A 196 7.42 -11.70 -16.53
N PRO A 197 7.53 -10.56 -17.24
CA PRO A 197 6.55 -9.49 -17.20
C PRO A 197 5.16 -9.94 -17.66
N ALA A 198 5.08 -10.87 -18.63
CA ALA A 198 3.80 -11.36 -19.13
C ALA A 198 3.01 -12.12 -18.05
N ARG A 199 3.73 -12.89 -17.24
CA ARG A 199 3.13 -13.58 -16.09
C ARG A 199 2.64 -12.62 -14.99
N GLU A 200 3.38 -11.54 -14.73
CA GLU A 200 2.94 -10.51 -13.79
C GLU A 200 1.66 -9.81 -14.28
N ILE A 201 1.61 -9.43 -15.55
CA ILE A 201 0.44 -8.83 -16.19
C ILE A 201 -0.76 -9.80 -16.14
N ALA A 202 -0.57 -11.09 -16.45
CA ALA A 202 -1.63 -12.09 -16.37
C ALA A 202 -2.21 -12.23 -14.95
N ARG A 203 -1.37 -12.13 -13.91
CA ARG A 203 -1.82 -12.14 -12.51
C ARG A 203 -2.63 -10.89 -12.14
N VAL A 204 -2.20 -9.73 -12.61
CA VAL A 204 -2.96 -8.48 -12.42
C VAL A 204 -4.30 -8.58 -13.14
N ARG A 205 -4.32 -9.07 -14.38
CA ARG A 205 -5.53 -9.33 -15.16
C ARG A 205 -6.50 -10.24 -14.41
N GLU A 206 -6.04 -11.38 -13.89
CA GLU A 206 -6.86 -12.30 -13.12
C GLU A 206 -7.40 -11.67 -11.83
N LEU A 207 -6.60 -10.87 -11.13
CA LEU A 207 -7.02 -10.18 -9.90
C LEU A 207 -8.08 -9.12 -10.15
N SER A 208 -8.06 -8.49 -11.34
CA SER A 208 -9.01 -7.43 -11.74
C SER A 208 -10.32 -7.96 -12.32
N ARG A 209 -10.44 -9.27 -12.52
CA ARG A 209 -11.68 -9.88 -13.00
C ARG A 209 -12.79 -9.86 -11.97
N HIS A 210 -14.03 -9.78 -12.46
CA HIS A 210 -15.22 -9.88 -11.63
C HIS A 210 -15.22 -8.88 -10.45
N LEU A 211 -14.80 -7.66 -10.71
CA LEU A 211 -15.03 -6.55 -9.78
C LEU A 211 -16.46 -6.06 -9.95
N GLU A 212 -17.13 -5.88 -8.82
CA GLU A 212 -18.48 -5.33 -8.75
C GLU A 212 -18.47 -3.90 -8.19
N ILE A 213 -19.62 -3.23 -8.16
CA ILE A 213 -19.76 -1.93 -7.50
C ILE A 213 -19.41 -2.08 -6.02
N GLY A 214 -18.49 -1.26 -5.55
CA GLY A 214 -17.93 -1.34 -4.19
C GLY A 214 -16.66 -2.16 -4.09
N ASP A 215 -16.29 -2.92 -5.14
CA ASP A 215 -14.96 -3.52 -5.26
C ASP A 215 -13.98 -2.57 -5.94
N GLY A 216 -12.70 -2.80 -5.72
CA GLY A 216 -11.64 -2.11 -6.44
C GLY A 216 -10.34 -2.88 -6.45
N ILE A 217 -9.40 -2.39 -7.23
CA ILE A 217 -8.03 -2.89 -7.28
C ILE A 217 -7.06 -1.72 -7.10
N LEU A 218 -5.99 -1.96 -6.34
CA LEU A 218 -4.92 -0.99 -6.17
C LEU A 218 -3.66 -1.46 -6.89
N LEU A 219 -3.10 -0.59 -7.69
CA LEU A 219 -1.79 -0.74 -8.30
C LEU A 219 -0.89 0.46 -7.99
N TYR A 220 0.40 0.16 -7.90
CA TYR A 220 1.48 1.14 -7.95
C TYR A 220 2.13 1.06 -9.34
N PRO A 221 1.78 1.94 -10.29
CA PRO A 221 2.25 1.84 -11.67
C PRO A 221 3.78 1.86 -11.80
N GLU A 222 4.48 2.48 -10.85
CA GLU A 222 5.95 2.51 -10.79
C GLU A 222 6.58 1.12 -10.61
N GLY A 223 5.84 0.15 -10.07
CA GLY A 223 6.30 -1.22 -9.79
C GLY A 223 7.37 -1.31 -8.70
N THR A 224 7.92 -0.20 -8.23
CA THR A 224 8.85 -0.09 -7.11
C THR A 224 8.75 1.30 -6.48
N ARG A 225 9.30 1.45 -5.26
CA ARG A 225 9.30 2.74 -4.56
C ARG A 225 10.22 3.74 -5.25
N PHE A 226 9.71 4.96 -5.44
CA PHE A 226 10.50 6.08 -5.92
C PHE A 226 11.65 6.41 -4.96
N SER A 227 12.79 6.69 -5.53
CA SER A 227 13.91 7.39 -4.91
C SER A 227 14.79 7.98 -6.01
N GLU A 228 15.50 9.06 -5.73
CA GLU A 228 16.47 9.61 -6.68
C GLU A 228 17.45 8.53 -7.16
N ARG A 229 18.00 7.75 -6.24
CA ARG A 229 18.87 6.62 -6.59
C ARG A 229 18.21 5.58 -7.49
N THR A 230 16.89 5.31 -7.30
CA THR A 230 16.15 4.36 -8.17
C THR A 230 15.94 4.95 -9.54
N ARG A 231 15.60 6.25 -9.62
CA ARG A 231 15.44 7.00 -10.87
C ARG A 231 16.77 7.04 -11.64
N ASP A 232 17.86 7.40 -10.98
CA ASP A 232 19.17 7.55 -11.62
C ASP A 232 19.66 6.20 -12.17
N ARG A 233 19.52 5.12 -11.42
CA ARG A 233 19.79 3.75 -11.90
C ARG A 233 18.92 3.35 -13.09
N LEU A 234 17.66 3.77 -13.13
CA LEU A 234 16.79 3.52 -14.27
C LEU A 234 17.31 4.27 -15.51
N HIS A 235 17.70 5.54 -15.36
CA HIS A 235 18.28 6.33 -16.45
C HIS A 235 19.58 5.72 -16.98
N GLU A 236 20.49 5.30 -16.10
CA GLU A 236 21.73 4.61 -16.46
C GLU A 236 21.44 3.32 -17.24
N LYS A 237 20.49 2.52 -16.77
CA LYS A 237 20.08 1.28 -17.44
C LYS A 237 19.52 1.56 -18.85
N LEU A 238 18.59 2.52 -18.98
CA LEU A 238 17.97 2.86 -20.27
C LEU A 238 18.99 3.46 -21.24
N ALA A 239 19.96 4.24 -20.75
CA ALA A 239 21.06 4.74 -21.58
C ALA A 239 21.95 3.59 -22.10
N ALA A 240 22.20 2.57 -21.28
CA ALA A 240 22.97 1.39 -21.69
C ALA A 240 22.21 0.47 -22.67
N GLU A 241 20.88 0.43 -22.62
CA GLU A 241 20.02 -0.31 -23.55
C GLU A 241 19.91 0.35 -24.94
N SER A 242 20.49 1.55 -25.13
CA SER A 242 20.47 2.31 -26.37
C SER A 242 19.06 2.58 -26.92
N ASP A 243 18.10 2.80 -26.00
CA ASP A 243 16.73 3.20 -26.31
C ASP A 243 16.50 4.68 -25.94
N PRO A 244 16.82 5.61 -26.85
CA PRO A 244 16.77 7.05 -26.55
C PRO A 244 15.35 7.55 -26.30
N GLU A 245 14.34 6.90 -26.88
CA GLU A 245 12.96 7.32 -26.67
C GLU A 245 12.46 6.97 -25.27
N LYS A 246 12.72 5.74 -24.81
CA LYS A 246 12.40 5.36 -23.42
C LYS A 246 13.16 6.19 -22.41
N LEU A 247 14.43 6.49 -22.68
CA LEU A 247 15.22 7.35 -21.81
C LEU A 247 14.61 8.76 -21.75
N ARG A 248 14.29 9.36 -22.91
CA ARG A 248 13.65 10.68 -22.97
C ARG A 248 12.31 10.72 -22.22
N ARG A 249 11.47 9.69 -22.37
CA ARG A 249 10.23 9.55 -21.62
C ARG A 249 10.49 9.45 -20.12
N ALA A 250 11.47 8.65 -19.70
CA ALA A 250 11.82 8.49 -18.28
C ALA A 250 12.33 9.80 -17.66
N GLN A 251 13.10 10.60 -18.40
CA GLN A 251 13.63 11.88 -17.94
C GLN A 251 12.59 12.97 -17.73
N GLN A 252 11.36 12.79 -18.24
CA GLN A 252 10.25 13.71 -17.99
C GLN A 252 9.74 13.63 -16.55
N PHE A 253 10.03 12.55 -15.84
CA PHE A 253 9.56 12.30 -14.46
C PHE A 253 10.66 12.65 -13.44
N LYS A 254 10.33 13.53 -12.51
CA LYS A 254 11.27 14.06 -11.50
C LYS A 254 11.03 13.45 -10.11
N SER A 255 9.78 13.33 -9.73
CA SER A 255 9.34 12.95 -8.38
C SER A 255 8.60 11.61 -8.33
N VAL A 256 8.39 10.94 -9.48
CA VAL A 256 7.89 9.58 -9.62
C VAL A 256 8.74 8.81 -10.63
N LEU A 257 8.59 7.49 -10.69
CA LEU A 257 9.14 6.70 -11.80
C LEU A 257 8.13 6.65 -12.95
N PRO A 258 8.61 6.46 -14.21
CA PRO A 258 7.72 6.23 -15.34
C PRO A 258 6.84 5.00 -15.07
N PRO A 259 5.56 5.03 -15.47
CA PRO A 259 4.63 3.96 -15.17
C PRO A 259 4.90 2.71 -16.02
N ARG A 260 4.72 1.54 -15.43
CA ARG A 260 4.66 0.24 -16.12
C ARG A 260 3.24 0.00 -16.60
N ILE A 261 3.02 0.22 -17.88
CA ILE A 261 1.68 0.28 -18.47
C ILE A 261 0.95 -1.06 -18.48
N GLY A 262 1.65 -2.18 -18.68
CA GLY A 262 1.00 -3.48 -18.91
C GLY A 262 0.02 -3.92 -17.83
N GLY A 263 0.36 -3.70 -16.55
CA GLY A 263 -0.54 -3.98 -15.44
C GLY A 263 -1.75 -3.05 -15.39
N ALA A 264 -1.54 -1.77 -15.67
CA ALA A 264 -2.61 -0.77 -15.69
C ALA A 264 -3.61 -1.06 -16.82
N LEU A 265 -3.14 -1.32 -18.05
CA LEU A 265 -3.99 -1.69 -19.17
C LEU A 265 -4.75 -2.98 -18.91
N ALA A 266 -4.09 -4.00 -18.33
CA ALA A 266 -4.76 -5.24 -17.97
C ALA A 266 -5.95 -5.03 -17.02
N CYS A 267 -5.84 -4.11 -16.06
CA CYS A 267 -6.96 -3.75 -15.18
C CYS A 267 -8.07 -2.99 -15.92
N ILE A 268 -7.70 -2.07 -16.79
CA ILE A 268 -8.62 -1.25 -17.58
C ILE A 268 -9.44 -2.14 -18.52
N ASP A 269 -8.77 -3.04 -19.26
CA ASP A 269 -9.41 -3.93 -20.23
C ASP A 269 -10.44 -4.89 -19.60
N GLU A 270 -10.16 -5.36 -18.37
CA GLU A 270 -11.09 -6.26 -17.66
C GLU A 270 -12.28 -5.50 -17.01
N ASN A 271 -12.25 -4.17 -16.95
CA ASN A 271 -13.25 -3.36 -16.25
C ASN A 271 -13.75 -2.18 -17.09
N PRO A 272 -14.44 -2.43 -18.23
CA PRO A 272 -14.88 -1.35 -19.13
C PRO A 272 -15.92 -0.41 -18.50
N SER A 273 -16.65 -0.85 -17.50
CA SER A 273 -17.60 -0.04 -16.71
C SER A 273 -16.96 0.59 -15.47
N GLY A 274 -15.65 0.42 -15.29
CA GLY A 274 -14.94 0.91 -14.10
C GLY A 274 -14.60 2.39 -14.19
N THR A 275 -14.17 2.92 -13.06
CA THR A 275 -13.65 4.29 -12.96
C THR A 275 -12.23 4.25 -12.38
N ILE A 276 -11.32 4.89 -13.08
CA ILE A 276 -9.93 5.06 -12.66
C ILE A 276 -9.88 6.20 -11.64
N VAL A 277 -9.20 5.96 -10.53
CA VAL A 277 -8.86 6.98 -9.52
C VAL A 277 -7.36 7.07 -9.41
N PHE A 278 -6.79 8.21 -9.77
CA PHE A 278 -5.40 8.51 -9.49
C PHE A 278 -5.27 9.13 -8.10
N CYS A 279 -4.19 8.76 -7.40
CA CYS A 279 -3.81 9.36 -6.13
C CYS A 279 -2.35 9.80 -6.16
N ALA A 280 -2.13 11.10 -6.26
CA ALA A 280 -0.83 11.71 -6.03
C ALA A 280 -0.68 12.05 -4.56
N HIS A 281 0.46 11.76 -3.95
CA HIS A 281 0.69 12.13 -2.55
C HIS A 281 2.15 12.49 -2.27
N THR A 282 2.35 13.32 -1.25
CA THR A 282 3.65 13.68 -0.67
C THR A 282 3.60 13.57 0.85
N GLY A 283 4.74 13.75 1.51
CA GLY A 283 4.85 13.78 2.96
C GLY A 283 5.43 12.51 3.59
N PHE A 284 5.43 11.38 2.88
CA PHE A 284 6.12 10.15 3.30
C PHE A 284 7.47 9.94 2.61
N ASP A 285 7.86 10.88 1.77
CA ASP A 285 9.13 10.83 1.06
C ASP A 285 10.31 10.71 2.03
N GLY A 286 11.22 9.77 1.74
CA GLY A 286 12.41 9.52 2.55
C GLY A 286 12.25 8.44 3.62
N VAL A 287 11.04 8.03 4.00
CA VAL A 287 10.83 6.98 5.00
C VAL A 287 10.84 5.60 4.32
N ARG A 288 12.02 5.00 4.18
CA ARG A 288 12.24 3.74 3.45
C ARG A 288 12.58 2.56 4.34
N SER A 289 13.05 2.84 5.55
CA SER A 289 13.52 1.86 6.51
C SER A 289 13.06 2.20 7.92
N PHE A 290 13.16 1.22 8.81
CA PHE A 290 12.93 1.42 10.24
C PHE A 290 13.84 2.48 10.85
N ARG A 291 15.09 2.59 10.39
CA ARG A 291 16.03 3.60 10.86
C ARG A 291 15.54 5.02 10.58
N GLU A 292 15.02 5.30 9.38
CA GLU A 292 14.49 6.61 9.02
C GLU A 292 13.22 6.93 9.80
N PHE A 293 12.38 5.91 10.01
CA PHE A 293 11.21 6.03 10.87
C PHE A 293 11.59 6.38 12.31
N SER A 294 12.54 5.65 12.92
CA SER A 294 13.00 5.87 14.30
C SER A 294 13.82 7.15 14.48
N ASN A 295 14.35 7.73 13.42
CA ASN A 295 15.03 9.04 13.44
C ASN A 295 14.05 10.23 13.36
N GLY A 296 12.74 9.98 13.40
CA GLY A 296 11.72 11.03 13.45
C GLY A 296 11.45 11.72 12.12
N MET A 297 11.79 11.09 10.98
CA MET A 297 11.52 11.69 9.66
C MET A 297 10.04 11.97 9.39
N LEU A 298 9.13 11.34 10.15
CA LEU A 298 7.69 11.59 10.07
C LEU A 298 7.21 12.76 10.95
N MET A 299 8.06 13.29 11.84
CA MET A 299 7.64 14.35 12.76
C MET A 299 7.13 15.60 12.04
N ASP A 300 5.92 16.04 12.39
CA ASP A 300 5.23 17.24 11.90
C ASP A 300 5.04 17.31 10.37
N LYS A 301 5.15 16.16 9.70
CA LYS A 301 4.93 16.10 8.24
C LYS A 301 3.47 16.35 7.89
N VAL A 302 3.28 16.92 6.72
CA VAL A 302 1.97 17.05 6.08
C VAL A 302 1.88 15.98 4.99
N VAL A 303 0.99 15.03 5.18
CA VAL A 303 0.61 14.07 4.14
C VAL A 303 -0.43 14.78 3.26
N HIS A 304 -0.01 15.20 2.08
CA HIS A 304 -0.87 15.88 1.13
C HIS A 304 -1.22 14.91 0.01
N ALA A 305 -2.49 14.55 -0.13
CA ALA A 305 -2.97 13.65 -1.16
C ALA A 305 -4.04 14.33 -2.02
N LYS A 306 -3.91 14.17 -3.34
CA LYS A 306 -4.85 14.68 -4.34
C LYS A 306 -5.39 13.53 -5.16
N PHE A 307 -6.72 13.52 -5.31
CA PHE A 307 -7.45 12.52 -6.08
C PHE A 307 -8.12 13.15 -7.29
N TRP A 308 -8.18 12.41 -8.38
CA TRP A 308 -9.06 12.69 -9.52
C TRP A 308 -9.45 11.38 -10.17
N SER A 309 -10.56 11.40 -10.90
CA SER A 309 -11.10 10.19 -11.53
C SER A 309 -11.37 10.40 -13.01
N VAL A 310 -11.28 9.30 -13.75
CA VAL A 310 -11.61 9.23 -15.17
C VAL A 310 -12.37 7.92 -15.39
N PRO A 311 -13.62 7.96 -15.93
CA PRO A 311 -14.33 6.77 -16.34
C PRO A 311 -13.56 6.02 -17.42
N VAL A 312 -13.55 4.67 -17.36
CA VAL A 312 -12.90 3.87 -18.40
C VAL A 312 -13.57 4.09 -19.76
N ALA A 313 -14.86 4.36 -19.78
CA ALA A 313 -15.60 4.65 -21.00
C ALA A 313 -15.13 5.92 -21.74
N ASP A 314 -14.46 6.85 -21.04
CA ASP A 314 -13.97 8.10 -21.61
C ASP A 314 -12.55 7.97 -22.20
N LEU A 315 -11.94 6.78 -22.13
CA LEU A 315 -10.59 6.54 -22.63
C LEU A 315 -10.56 6.40 -24.15
N PRO A 316 -9.40 6.72 -24.77
CA PRO A 316 -9.21 6.44 -26.18
C PRO A 316 -9.41 4.96 -26.53
N GLU A 317 -10.01 4.65 -27.67
CA GLU A 317 -10.27 3.28 -28.11
C GLU A 317 -8.97 2.53 -28.45
N LYS A 318 -8.01 3.23 -29.10
CA LYS A 318 -6.74 2.62 -29.51
C LYS A 318 -5.78 2.47 -28.33
N GLU A 319 -5.11 1.33 -28.26
CA GLU A 319 -4.17 1.02 -27.18
C GLU A 319 -3.00 2.02 -27.13
N GLU A 320 -2.45 2.42 -28.29
CA GLU A 320 -1.36 3.39 -28.34
C GLU A 320 -1.79 4.75 -27.75
N ASP A 321 -2.99 5.20 -28.08
CA ASP A 321 -3.53 6.46 -27.55
C ASP A 321 -3.82 6.36 -26.04
N ARG A 322 -4.26 5.18 -25.56
CA ARG A 322 -4.44 4.91 -24.12
C ARG A 322 -3.12 4.91 -23.36
N ILE A 323 -2.05 4.41 -23.97
CA ILE A 323 -0.71 4.47 -23.40
C ILE A 323 -0.28 5.93 -23.22
N GLU A 324 -0.36 6.75 -24.26
CA GLU A 324 0.02 8.17 -24.19
C GLU A 324 -0.87 8.95 -23.20
N TRP A 325 -2.17 8.66 -23.18
CA TRP A 325 -3.09 9.21 -22.20
C TRP A 325 -2.64 8.87 -20.78
N PHE A 326 -2.27 7.61 -20.50
CA PHE A 326 -1.84 7.20 -19.16
C PHE A 326 -0.54 7.89 -18.74
N PHE A 327 0.42 8.05 -19.65
CA PHE A 327 1.64 8.82 -19.41
C PHE A 327 1.31 10.29 -19.07
N THR A 328 0.35 10.88 -19.77
CA THR A 328 -0.13 12.25 -19.51
C THR A 328 -0.76 12.38 -18.12
N GLU A 329 -1.63 11.44 -17.75
CA GLU A 329 -2.22 11.42 -16.40
C GLU A 329 -1.15 11.18 -15.32
N TRP A 330 -0.18 10.28 -15.58
CA TRP A 330 0.90 10.03 -14.63
C TRP A 330 1.86 11.21 -14.50
N LYS A 331 1.98 12.02 -15.53
CA LYS A 331 2.72 13.29 -15.47
C LYS A 331 2.06 14.29 -14.51
N LYS A 332 0.73 14.32 -14.41
CA LYS A 332 0.02 15.14 -13.41
C LYS A 332 0.37 14.69 -11.97
N VAL A 333 0.57 13.36 -11.74
CA VAL A 333 1.07 12.85 -10.45
C VAL A 333 2.47 13.38 -10.16
N ASP A 334 3.38 13.34 -11.14
CA ASP A 334 4.74 13.86 -11.01
C ASP A 334 4.77 15.36 -10.72
N ASP A 335 3.97 16.13 -11.46
CA ASP A 335 3.88 17.59 -11.32
C ASP A 335 3.35 17.98 -9.92
N PHE A 336 2.30 17.31 -9.44
CA PHE A 336 1.80 17.50 -8.08
C PHE A 336 2.89 17.21 -7.05
N CYS A 337 3.59 16.09 -7.18
CA CYS A 337 4.64 15.70 -6.26
C CYS A 337 5.82 16.68 -6.30
N THR A 338 6.20 17.16 -7.48
CA THR A 338 7.29 18.13 -7.66
C THR A 338 6.94 19.49 -7.05
N GLN A 339 5.72 19.96 -7.25
CA GLN A 339 5.24 21.24 -6.69
C GLN A 339 5.11 21.22 -5.16
N ASN A 340 4.81 20.04 -4.59
CA ASN A 340 4.61 19.85 -3.16
C ASN A 340 5.81 19.14 -2.49
N ALA A 341 6.92 18.95 -3.19
CA ALA A 341 8.15 18.40 -2.65
C ALA A 341 8.75 19.42 -1.66
N GLY A 342 8.83 19.03 -0.40
CA GLY A 342 9.43 19.86 0.63
C GLY A 342 8.49 20.35 1.73
N GLY A 343 7.19 20.08 1.63
CA GLY A 343 6.18 20.17 2.70
C GLY A 343 6.41 21.19 3.80
N ARG A 344 6.83 22.40 3.49
CA ARG A 344 6.65 23.55 4.39
C ARG A 344 5.21 24.02 4.20
N PRO A 345 4.46 24.26 5.27
CA PRO A 345 3.19 24.91 5.14
C PRO A 345 3.44 26.27 4.47
N HIS A 346 2.97 26.44 3.26
CA HIS A 346 2.57 27.80 2.86
C HIS A 346 1.31 28.07 3.68
N ASP A 347 1.37 29.10 4.46
CA ASP A 347 0.39 29.64 5.42
C ASP A 347 -1.06 29.59 4.93
#